data_bded40f03a57b8abcc3357549e0cd49b
#
_entry.id   bded40f03a57b8abcc3357549e0cd49b
#
_cell.length_a   1.000
_cell.length_b   1.000
_cell.length_c   1.000
_cell.angle_alpha   90.00
_cell.angle_beta   90.00
_cell.angle_gamma   90.00
#
_symmetry.space_group_name_H-M   'P 1'
#
loop_
_entity.id
_entity.type
_entity.pdbx_description
1 polymer ?
#
loop_
_entity_poly.entity_id
_entity_poly.type
_entity_poly.pdbx_seq_one_letter_code
_entity_poly.pdbx_strand_id
1 'polypeptide(L)'
;MGCNNIGFVTVSIATSESAPETAEADVLVIGVVQTPDGPAAAPGLSGVDEALGGTLADTLAALGATGELEELTKIPGGGKLPATLVLAVGLGAAPEAGTSFNAEKLRRAAGAALRSTAAKKAAAADVSSPAGKTVTLALPSLTSNEAEAVTAGALLGAYSFRKYRSTPAADVAVTVLTGDGNADAVRRGQVIAKAVNLVRDLVNTSPLDLPPAALAAAAERVAAEVGISAEVLDEVALKDGGYGGLTGVGQGSSRPPRLVRLSYTHPEATRTVAFVGKGITFDSGGLSLKPPKSMETMKCDMSGAAAVLAATTAVAELALPVNVVGYLCAAENMPGGAAQRPSDVITIYGGKTVEVLNTDAEGRLVLADGIARSLEDSPVLIVDVATLTGAATVALGRRTAGVMGSSDEVAAEIAAVMREAGEPAWAMPFPEELRKGLDSTVADMTNVSPDREGGMMVGGLFLKEFVPDGIAWAHLDIAGPAFNEKAPFGYTPKGGTGAAVRALIAIAAEAAAGRLPGA
;
A
#
# COMPACT_ATOMS: atom_id res chain seq x y z
N MET A 1 -29.97 -11.31 -1.82
CA MET A 1 -30.12 -10.49 -0.60
C MET A 1 -29.13 -9.36 -0.74
N GLY A 2 -29.62 -8.11 -0.75
CA GLY A 2 -28.87 -6.96 -1.18
C GLY A 2 -27.61 -6.69 -0.36
N CYS A 3 -26.52 -6.40 -1.05
CA CYS A 3 -25.32 -5.81 -0.45
C CYS A 3 -25.67 -4.41 0.03
N ASN A 4 -26.08 -4.30 1.31
CA ASN A 4 -26.27 -3.03 1.97
C ASN A 4 -24.92 -2.31 2.07
N ASN A 5 -24.95 -1.04 1.72
CA ASN A 5 -23.90 -0.03 1.86
C ASN A 5 -22.97 -0.34 3.03
N ILE A 6 -21.75 -0.70 2.70
CA ILE A 6 -20.64 -0.76 3.64
C ILE A 6 -20.45 0.68 4.10
N GLY A 7 -20.69 0.96 5.39
CA GLY A 7 -20.56 2.28 5.98
C GLY A 7 -19.10 2.74 5.98
N PHE A 8 -18.64 3.28 4.87
CA PHE A 8 -17.37 3.98 4.78
C PHE A 8 -17.53 5.36 5.42
N VAL A 9 -16.47 5.87 6.05
CA VAL A 9 -16.36 7.31 6.30
C VAL A 9 -16.35 7.97 4.93
N THR A 10 -17.37 8.76 4.63
CA THR A 10 -17.35 9.57 3.41
C THR A 10 -16.43 10.75 3.68
N VAL A 11 -15.27 10.76 3.03
CA VAL A 11 -14.38 11.92 3.04
C VAL A 11 -14.58 12.64 1.72
N SER A 12 -15.22 13.80 1.77
CA SER A 12 -15.24 14.70 0.62
C SER A 12 -14.00 15.59 0.65
N ILE A 13 -13.43 15.87 -0.52
CA ILE A 13 -12.30 16.79 -0.63
C ILE A 13 -12.63 17.88 -1.64
N ALA A 14 -12.31 19.11 -1.29
CA ALA A 14 -12.41 20.27 -2.13
C ALA A 14 -11.09 21.07 -2.08
N THR A 15 -10.90 21.96 -3.03
CA THR A 15 -9.80 22.93 -3.05
C THR A 15 -10.33 24.33 -2.86
N SER A 16 -9.51 25.23 -2.33
CA SER A 16 -9.83 26.65 -2.22
C SER A 16 -8.55 27.48 -2.30
N GLU A 17 -8.64 28.67 -2.84
CA GLU A 17 -7.59 29.69 -2.86
C GLU A 17 -7.79 30.77 -1.78
N SER A 18 -8.80 30.59 -0.91
CA SER A 18 -9.05 31.52 0.17
C SER A 18 -7.85 31.63 1.12
N ALA A 19 -7.67 32.80 1.69
CA ALA A 19 -6.64 33.00 2.70
C ALA A 19 -6.94 32.16 3.95
N PRO A 20 -5.93 31.53 4.57
CA PRO A 20 -6.12 30.65 5.72
C PRO A 20 -6.91 31.25 6.88
N GLU A 21 -6.69 32.53 7.17
CA GLU A 21 -7.38 33.27 8.23
C GLU A 21 -8.87 33.49 8.00
N THR A 22 -9.34 33.30 6.76
CA THR A 22 -10.78 33.46 6.40
C THR A 22 -11.50 32.10 6.35
N ALA A 23 -10.81 31.00 6.59
CA ALA A 23 -11.38 29.66 6.42
C ALA A 23 -12.46 29.35 7.46
N GLU A 24 -13.70 29.15 6.97
CA GLU A 24 -14.83 28.68 7.78
C GLU A 24 -14.74 27.16 7.94
N ALA A 25 -14.28 26.69 9.08
CA ALA A 25 -14.13 25.27 9.38
C ALA A 25 -14.23 24.99 10.89
N ASP A 26 -14.58 23.76 11.25
CA ASP A 26 -14.45 23.32 12.65
C ASP A 26 -12.97 23.27 13.07
N VAL A 27 -12.10 22.89 12.13
CA VAL A 27 -10.65 22.78 12.38
C VAL A 27 -9.87 23.37 11.20
N LEU A 28 -9.03 24.36 11.49
CA LEU A 28 -7.99 24.86 10.59
C LEU A 28 -6.66 24.17 10.95
N VAL A 29 -6.12 23.38 10.03
CA VAL A 29 -4.80 22.73 10.20
C VAL A 29 -3.73 23.66 9.62
N ILE A 30 -2.72 24.01 10.40
CA ILE A 30 -1.58 24.83 10.00
C ILE A 30 -0.27 24.07 10.16
N GLY A 31 0.72 24.35 9.30
CA GLY A 31 2.06 23.79 9.39
C GLY A 31 2.95 24.57 10.38
N VAL A 32 3.75 23.86 11.14
CA VAL A 32 4.77 24.41 12.03
C VAL A 32 6.13 23.79 11.72
N VAL A 33 7.17 24.59 11.58
CA VAL A 33 8.53 24.15 11.31
C VAL A 33 9.42 24.36 12.53
N GLN A 34 10.46 23.52 12.63
CA GLN A 34 11.54 23.71 13.58
C GLN A 34 12.51 24.76 13.04
N THR A 35 12.85 25.74 13.88
CA THR A 35 13.93 26.69 13.60
C THR A 35 14.90 26.74 14.81
N PRO A 36 16.10 27.30 14.65
CA PRO A 36 17.03 27.49 15.79
C PRO A 36 16.44 28.31 16.94
N ASP A 37 15.50 29.21 16.65
CA ASP A 37 14.86 30.10 17.60
C ASP A 37 13.56 29.51 18.20
N GLY A 38 13.19 28.29 17.83
CA GLY A 38 11.96 27.60 18.28
C GLY A 38 10.97 27.26 17.18
N PRO A 39 9.72 26.93 17.53
CA PRO A 39 8.68 26.60 16.56
C PRO A 39 8.22 27.87 15.82
N ALA A 40 8.12 27.79 14.50
CA ALA A 40 7.65 28.88 13.66
C ALA A 40 6.52 28.41 12.71
N ALA A 41 5.62 29.31 12.35
CA ALA A 41 4.59 29.04 11.34
C ALA A 41 5.25 28.74 9.99
N ALA A 42 4.70 27.78 9.25
CA ALA A 42 5.10 27.53 7.87
C ALA A 42 4.74 28.75 6.97
N PRO A 43 5.42 28.93 5.81
CA PRO A 43 5.11 30.03 4.90
C PRO A 43 3.62 30.09 4.51
N GLY A 44 3.10 31.31 4.32
CA GLY A 44 1.70 31.56 3.91
C GLY A 44 0.73 31.70 5.08
N LEU A 45 1.19 31.75 6.32
CA LEU A 45 0.35 31.81 7.53
C LEU A 45 0.41 33.16 8.27
N SER A 46 0.98 34.22 7.66
CA SER A 46 1.07 35.55 8.29
C SER A 46 -0.28 36.12 8.71
N GLY A 47 -1.33 35.95 7.87
CA GLY A 47 -2.68 36.41 8.21
C GLY A 47 -3.28 35.66 9.42
N VAL A 48 -2.97 34.37 9.58
CA VAL A 48 -3.37 33.60 10.77
C VAL A 48 -2.66 34.14 12.03
N ASP A 49 -1.37 34.43 11.94
CA ASP A 49 -0.60 34.99 13.04
C ASP A 49 -1.12 36.39 13.42
N GLU A 50 -1.35 37.26 12.44
CA GLU A 50 -1.93 38.60 12.65
C GLU A 50 -3.30 38.51 13.32
N ALA A 51 -4.19 37.63 12.84
CA ALA A 51 -5.51 37.42 13.42
C ALA A 51 -5.43 36.95 14.88
N LEU A 52 -4.42 36.15 15.22
CA LEU A 52 -4.15 35.70 16.60
C LEU A 52 -3.42 36.76 17.43
N GLY A 53 -3.09 37.92 16.86
CA GLY A 53 -2.47 39.07 17.54
C GLY A 53 -0.93 39.07 17.46
N GLY A 54 -0.35 38.41 16.46
CA GLY A 54 1.11 38.35 16.25
C GLY A 54 1.85 37.51 17.30
N THR A 55 1.17 36.56 17.94
CA THR A 55 1.71 35.79 19.07
C THR A 55 1.71 34.28 18.82
N LEU A 56 1.57 33.83 17.56
CA LEU A 56 1.45 32.42 17.25
C LEU A 56 2.69 31.63 17.67
N ALA A 57 3.90 32.14 17.37
CA ALA A 57 5.16 31.48 17.75
C ALA A 57 5.32 31.38 19.27
N ASP A 58 5.07 32.45 20.00
CA ASP A 58 5.12 32.48 21.46
C ASP A 58 4.07 31.53 22.08
N THR A 59 2.87 31.49 21.50
CA THR A 59 1.80 30.59 21.93
C THR A 59 2.18 29.14 21.73
N LEU A 60 2.77 28.79 20.57
CA LEU A 60 3.25 27.44 20.28
C LEU A 60 4.35 27.04 21.26
N ALA A 61 5.33 27.91 21.49
CA ALA A 61 6.42 27.66 22.45
C ALA A 61 5.89 27.48 23.89
N ALA A 62 4.95 28.33 24.31
CA ALA A 62 4.33 28.23 25.65
C ALA A 62 3.52 26.94 25.83
N LEU A 63 2.95 26.38 24.75
CA LEU A 63 2.26 25.10 24.74
C LEU A 63 3.23 23.91 24.62
N GLY A 64 4.52 24.15 24.52
CA GLY A 64 5.56 23.12 24.43
C GLY A 64 5.71 22.52 23.02
N ALA A 65 5.18 23.19 21.99
CA ALA A 65 5.41 22.75 20.62
C ALA A 65 6.87 22.90 20.23
N THR A 66 7.41 21.95 19.50
CA THR A 66 8.78 21.96 18.98
C THR A 66 8.84 22.06 17.46
N GLY A 67 7.73 21.76 16.78
CA GLY A 67 7.65 21.64 15.33
C GLY A 67 8.19 20.29 14.80
N GLU A 68 8.47 19.31 15.68
CA GLU A 68 8.86 17.96 15.24
C GLU A 68 7.79 17.35 14.32
N LEU A 69 8.24 16.53 13.38
CA LEU A 69 7.36 15.94 12.39
C LEU A 69 6.22 15.14 13.05
N GLU A 70 4.97 15.44 12.64
CA GLU A 70 3.73 14.86 13.16
C GLU A 70 3.33 15.30 14.58
N GLU A 71 4.09 16.16 15.24
CA GLU A 71 3.69 16.76 16.52
C GLU A 71 2.39 17.55 16.33
N LEU A 72 1.47 17.44 17.30
CA LEU A 72 0.14 18.08 17.20
C LEU A 72 -0.10 19.00 18.40
N THR A 73 -0.30 20.28 18.14
CA THR A 73 -0.65 21.28 19.16
C THR A 73 -1.99 21.93 18.84
N LYS A 74 -2.88 22.03 19.83
CA LYS A 74 -4.23 22.58 19.69
C LYS A 74 -4.29 23.98 20.27
N ILE A 75 -4.76 24.93 19.46
CA ILE A 75 -4.94 26.32 19.83
C ILE A 75 -6.41 26.68 19.60
N PRO A 76 -7.16 27.14 20.62
CA PRO A 76 -8.52 27.64 20.41
C PRO A 76 -8.55 28.81 19.44
N GLY A 77 -9.50 28.84 18.49
CA GLY A 77 -9.68 29.98 17.59
C GLY A 77 -10.07 31.29 18.29
N GLY A 78 -10.70 31.17 19.47
CA GLY A 78 -10.98 32.27 20.38
C GLY A 78 -11.88 33.38 19.83
N GLY A 79 -12.63 33.14 18.76
CA GLY A 79 -13.43 34.12 18.05
C GLY A 79 -12.60 35.11 17.21
N LYS A 80 -11.29 34.94 17.15
CA LYS A 80 -10.37 35.73 16.32
C LYS A 80 -10.25 35.20 14.89
N LEU A 81 -10.50 33.90 14.73
CA LEU A 81 -10.60 33.20 13.45
C LEU A 81 -12.00 32.63 13.30
N PRO A 82 -12.53 32.47 12.06
CA PRO A 82 -13.77 31.74 11.82
C PRO A 82 -13.68 30.27 12.27
N ALA A 83 -12.50 29.67 12.16
CA ALA A 83 -12.25 28.31 12.62
C ALA A 83 -12.34 28.18 14.15
N THR A 84 -13.11 27.20 14.63
CA THR A 84 -13.29 26.96 16.07
C THR A 84 -11.99 26.51 16.74
N LEU A 85 -11.17 25.72 16.05
CA LEU A 85 -9.92 25.15 16.52
C LEU A 85 -8.85 25.32 15.45
N VAL A 86 -7.66 25.79 15.85
CA VAL A 86 -6.43 25.70 15.07
C VAL A 86 -5.66 24.48 15.55
N LEU A 87 -5.35 23.57 14.60
CA LEU A 87 -4.51 22.40 14.85
C LEU A 87 -3.16 22.62 14.16
N ALA A 88 -2.15 22.97 14.93
CA ALA A 88 -0.80 23.08 14.45
C ALA A 88 -0.18 21.69 14.35
N VAL A 89 0.40 21.36 13.18
CA VAL A 89 1.11 20.11 12.93
C VAL A 89 2.55 20.38 12.56
N GLY A 90 3.47 19.69 13.24
CA GLY A 90 4.91 19.79 12.98
C GLY A 90 5.29 19.18 11.63
N LEU A 91 6.10 19.91 10.87
CA LEU A 91 6.66 19.51 9.57
C LEU A 91 8.14 19.10 9.68
N GLY A 92 8.73 19.19 10.88
CA GLY A 92 10.17 19.04 11.10
C GLY A 92 10.95 20.28 10.67
N ALA A 93 12.25 20.12 10.41
CA ALA A 93 13.10 21.22 9.98
C ALA A 93 12.57 21.89 8.71
N ALA A 94 12.61 23.22 8.69
CA ALA A 94 12.27 24.00 7.51
C ALA A 94 13.17 23.60 6.33
N PRO A 95 12.66 23.58 5.09
CA PRO A 95 13.49 23.35 3.92
C PRO A 95 14.48 24.50 3.73
N GLU A 96 15.57 24.25 2.98
CA GLU A 96 16.49 25.31 2.58
C GLU A 96 15.75 26.39 1.78
N ALA A 97 16.18 27.64 1.89
CA ALA A 97 15.56 28.76 1.21
C ALA A 97 15.48 28.51 -0.32
N GLY A 98 14.29 28.64 -0.88
CA GLY A 98 14.03 28.39 -2.30
C GLY A 98 13.80 26.93 -2.68
N THR A 99 13.76 26.00 -1.73
CA THR A 99 13.42 24.60 -1.98
C THR A 99 12.00 24.27 -1.48
N SER A 100 11.38 23.23 -2.08
CA SER A 100 10.07 22.74 -1.67
C SER A 100 10.16 21.85 -0.43
N PHE A 101 9.05 21.73 0.27
CA PHE A 101 8.93 20.77 1.36
C PHE A 101 9.00 19.32 0.82
N ASN A 102 9.56 18.43 1.62
CA ASN A 102 9.56 17.02 1.28
C ASN A 102 8.12 16.47 1.27
N ALA A 103 7.71 15.91 0.14
CA ALA A 103 6.34 15.41 -0.08
C ALA A 103 5.89 14.38 0.96
N GLU A 104 6.79 13.45 1.36
CA GLU A 104 6.42 12.44 2.36
C GLU A 104 6.25 13.04 3.76
N LYS A 105 7.03 14.05 4.14
CA LYS A 105 6.83 14.77 5.40
C LYS A 105 5.47 15.48 5.42
N LEU A 106 5.08 16.14 4.32
CA LEU A 106 3.76 16.78 4.18
C LEU A 106 2.63 15.76 4.24
N ARG A 107 2.77 14.64 3.52
CA ARG A 107 1.79 13.54 3.53
C ARG A 107 1.59 13.00 4.94
N ARG A 108 2.67 12.79 5.69
CA ARG A 108 2.62 12.29 7.07
C ARG A 108 1.99 13.31 8.02
N ALA A 109 2.34 14.58 7.91
CA ALA A 109 1.77 15.65 8.72
C ALA A 109 0.26 15.83 8.47
N ALA A 110 -0.17 15.94 7.21
CA ALA A 110 -1.58 16.00 6.85
C ALA A 110 -2.35 14.78 7.39
N GLY A 111 -1.77 13.59 7.23
CA GLY A 111 -2.37 12.36 7.73
C GLY A 111 -2.49 12.29 9.25
N ALA A 112 -1.47 12.72 9.99
CA ALA A 112 -1.51 12.80 11.45
C ALA A 112 -2.58 13.76 11.94
N ALA A 113 -2.69 14.94 11.29
CA ALA A 113 -3.71 15.93 11.60
C ALA A 113 -5.12 15.36 11.39
N LEU A 114 -5.42 14.80 10.21
CA LEU A 114 -6.74 14.24 9.91
C LEU A 114 -7.10 13.06 10.82
N ARG A 115 -6.18 12.15 11.08
CA ARG A 115 -6.39 11.03 12.00
C ARG A 115 -6.74 11.52 13.40
N SER A 116 -6.16 12.62 13.88
CA SER A 116 -6.45 13.19 15.20
C SER A 116 -7.84 13.83 15.29
N THR A 117 -8.38 14.29 14.17
CA THR A 117 -9.73 14.88 14.10
C THR A 117 -10.82 13.81 13.99
N ALA A 118 -10.53 12.70 13.30
CA ALA A 118 -11.45 11.58 13.10
C ALA A 118 -11.60 10.66 14.33
N ALA A 119 -10.60 10.63 15.23
CA ALA A 119 -10.48 9.63 16.29
C ALA A 119 -11.36 9.86 17.53
N LYS A 120 -12.06 10.96 17.69
CA LYS A 120 -12.93 11.15 18.84
C LYS A 120 -14.30 10.51 18.60
N LYS A 121 -14.63 9.47 19.44
CA LYS A 121 -16.01 9.10 19.72
C LYS A 121 -16.80 10.41 19.84
N ALA A 122 -17.89 10.55 19.09
CA ALA A 122 -18.93 11.47 19.50
C ALA A 122 -19.21 11.13 20.97
N ALA A 123 -18.81 11.99 21.90
CA ALA A 123 -19.36 11.93 23.24
C ALA A 123 -20.87 11.94 23.01
N ALA A 124 -21.59 11.08 23.73
CA ALA A 124 -23.02 10.92 23.61
C ALA A 124 -23.69 12.31 23.60
N ALA A 125 -23.82 12.88 22.43
CA ALA A 125 -24.40 14.17 22.17
C ALA A 125 -25.24 13.98 20.91
N ASP A 126 -26.53 14.04 21.12
CA ASP A 126 -27.57 14.32 20.16
C ASP A 126 -27.48 13.64 18.77
N VAL A 127 -28.21 12.56 18.63
CA VAL A 127 -28.43 11.81 17.37
C VAL A 127 -29.11 12.70 16.29
N SER A 128 -29.34 13.98 16.57
CA SER A 128 -30.12 14.89 15.73
C SER A 128 -29.29 15.75 14.76
N SER A 129 -27.96 15.68 14.78
CA SER A 129 -27.13 16.44 13.81
C SER A 129 -26.17 15.52 13.06
N PRO A 130 -26.44 15.16 11.80
CA PRO A 130 -25.53 14.41 10.94
C PRO A 130 -24.46 15.31 10.30
N ALA A 131 -24.25 16.53 10.79
CA ALA A 131 -23.22 17.42 10.26
C ALA A 131 -21.84 16.82 10.54
N GLY A 132 -21.18 16.31 9.49
CA GLY A 132 -19.78 15.89 9.52
C GLY A 132 -18.87 17.06 9.89
N LYS A 133 -17.66 16.75 10.37
CA LYS A 133 -16.67 17.78 10.66
C LYS A 133 -16.10 18.37 9.38
N THR A 134 -15.91 19.70 9.38
CA THR A 134 -15.19 20.44 8.35
C THR A 134 -13.75 20.69 8.79
N VAL A 135 -12.80 20.35 7.92
CA VAL A 135 -11.36 20.52 8.17
C VAL A 135 -10.73 21.25 6.99
N THR A 136 -10.10 22.38 7.24
CA THR A 136 -9.33 23.10 6.23
C THR A 136 -7.84 22.91 6.46
N LEU A 137 -7.11 22.54 5.42
CA LEU A 137 -5.66 22.31 5.47
C LEU A 137 -4.94 23.52 4.85
N ALA A 138 -4.28 24.31 5.68
CA ALA A 138 -3.38 25.39 5.33
C ALA A 138 -1.91 24.89 5.51
N LEU A 139 -1.56 23.87 4.76
CA LEU A 139 -0.21 23.30 4.71
C LEU A 139 0.49 23.76 3.42
N PRO A 140 1.83 23.74 3.34
CA PRO A 140 2.54 24.01 2.09
C PRO A 140 2.00 23.14 0.95
N SER A 141 1.48 23.78 -0.10
CA SER A 141 0.82 23.14 -1.25
C SER A 141 0.94 24.00 -2.52
N LEU A 142 2.07 24.70 -2.64
CA LEU A 142 2.34 25.61 -3.76
C LEU A 142 2.78 24.84 -5.02
N THR A 143 3.49 23.75 -4.85
CA THR A 143 3.91 22.88 -5.97
C THR A 143 2.95 21.70 -6.13
N SER A 144 2.91 21.12 -7.34
CA SER A 144 2.08 19.94 -7.61
C SER A 144 2.42 18.75 -6.71
N ASN A 145 3.70 18.53 -6.40
CA ASN A 145 4.11 17.46 -5.49
C ASN A 145 3.62 17.70 -4.05
N GLU A 146 3.65 18.94 -3.57
CA GLU A 146 3.15 19.29 -2.25
C GLU A 146 1.62 19.13 -2.19
N ALA A 147 0.89 19.63 -3.19
CA ALA A 147 -0.58 19.53 -3.26
C ALA A 147 -1.05 18.07 -3.32
N GLU A 148 -0.39 17.22 -4.14
CA GLU A 148 -0.66 15.77 -4.19
C GLU A 148 -0.40 15.13 -2.81
N ALA A 149 0.73 15.45 -2.18
CA ALA A 149 1.12 14.88 -0.90
C ALA A 149 0.16 15.25 0.24
N VAL A 150 -0.23 16.53 0.34
CA VAL A 150 -1.20 17.01 1.34
C VAL A 150 -2.55 16.33 1.13
N THR A 151 -3.02 16.28 -0.12
CA THR A 151 -4.29 15.65 -0.48
C THR A 151 -4.31 14.17 -0.14
N ALA A 152 -3.30 13.43 -0.61
CA ALA A 152 -3.19 11.99 -0.33
C ALA A 152 -3.08 11.74 1.18
N GLY A 153 -2.24 12.51 1.89
CA GLY A 153 -2.06 12.40 3.33
C GLY A 153 -3.35 12.61 4.10
N ALA A 154 -4.12 13.61 3.75
CA ALA A 154 -5.42 13.90 4.35
C ALA A 154 -6.38 12.72 4.22
N LEU A 155 -6.58 12.22 3.00
CA LEU A 155 -7.48 11.11 2.71
C LEU A 155 -7.02 9.80 3.38
N LEU A 156 -5.71 9.54 3.39
CA LEU A 156 -5.13 8.38 4.06
C LEU A 156 -5.26 8.46 5.59
N GLY A 157 -5.12 9.66 6.17
CA GLY A 157 -5.25 9.87 7.61
C GLY A 157 -6.69 9.79 8.11
N ALA A 158 -7.64 10.17 7.27
CA ALA A 158 -9.07 10.08 7.58
C ALA A 158 -9.64 8.65 7.45
N TYR A 159 -8.87 7.71 6.92
CA TYR A 159 -9.30 6.32 6.74
C TYR A 159 -9.76 5.67 8.04
N SER A 160 -10.88 4.95 7.99
CA SER A 160 -11.40 4.13 9.08
C SER A 160 -12.13 2.89 8.54
N PHE A 161 -11.66 1.71 8.91
CA PHE A 161 -12.34 0.46 8.56
C PHE A 161 -13.53 0.20 9.48
N ARG A 162 -14.73 0.14 8.92
CA ARG A 162 -16.00 0.07 9.67
C ARG A 162 -16.90 -1.11 9.32
N LYS A 163 -16.53 -1.94 8.36
CA LYS A 163 -17.36 -3.04 7.83
C LYS A 163 -18.05 -3.89 8.92
N TYR A 164 -17.37 -4.07 10.06
CA TYR A 164 -17.87 -4.90 11.17
C TYR A 164 -18.29 -4.09 12.40
N ARG A 165 -18.48 -2.76 12.28
CA ARG A 165 -18.89 -1.90 13.38
C ARG A 165 -20.38 -1.56 13.26
N SER A 166 -21.11 -1.67 14.36
CA SER A 166 -22.53 -1.30 14.44
C SER A 166 -22.78 0.21 14.45
N THR A 167 -21.78 1.00 14.83
CA THR A 167 -21.88 2.47 14.84
C THR A 167 -21.30 3.05 13.55
N PRO A 168 -22.06 3.91 12.82
CA PRO A 168 -21.53 4.60 11.66
C PRO A 168 -20.38 5.54 12.07
N ALA A 169 -19.52 5.87 11.13
CA ALA A 169 -18.56 6.94 11.31
C ALA A 169 -19.19 8.27 10.88
N ALA A 170 -18.75 9.35 11.49
CA ALA A 170 -19.11 10.69 11.01
C ALA A 170 -18.34 11.00 9.72
N ASP A 171 -19.01 11.63 8.76
CA ASP A 171 -18.37 12.13 7.55
C ASP A 171 -17.40 13.26 7.88
N VAL A 172 -16.39 13.45 7.03
CA VAL A 172 -15.41 14.53 7.15
C VAL A 172 -15.34 15.27 5.82
N ALA A 173 -15.60 16.56 5.83
CA ALA A 173 -15.38 17.42 4.68
C ALA A 173 -14.00 18.09 4.82
N VAL A 174 -13.14 17.87 3.85
CA VAL A 174 -11.76 18.38 3.82
C VAL A 174 -11.63 19.44 2.72
N THR A 175 -11.09 20.59 3.05
CA THR A 175 -10.68 21.61 2.08
C THR A 175 -9.16 21.73 2.10
N VAL A 176 -8.52 21.59 0.96
CA VAL A 176 -7.08 21.85 0.79
C VAL A 176 -6.92 23.26 0.21
N LEU A 177 -6.19 24.11 0.93
CA LEU A 177 -5.85 25.44 0.42
C LEU A 177 -4.67 25.31 -0.54
N THR A 178 -4.91 25.52 -1.84
CA THR A 178 -3.91 25.40 -2.88
C THR A 178 -4.27 26.28 -4.08
N GLY A 179 -3.27 26.68 -4.88
CA GLY A 179 -3.48 27.51 -6.06
C GLY A 179 -4.13 26.77 -7.23
N ASP A 180 -4.72 27.52 -8.14
CA ASP A 180 -5.50 27.06 -9.32
C ASP A 180 -4.77 26.05 -10.20
N GLY A 181 -3.44 26.13 -10.30
CA GLY A 181 -2.63 25.23 -11.12
C GLY A 181 -2.50 23.79 -10.62
N ASN A 182 -3.05 23.47 -9.42
CA ASN A 182 -2.82 22.18 -8.75
C ASN A 182 -3.99 21.19 -8.81
N ALA A 183 -5.02 21.46 -9.61
CA ALA A 183 -6.21 20.59 -9.70
C ALA A 183 -5.85 19.13 -10.10
N ASP A 184 -4.95 18.95 -11.06
CA ASP A 184 -4.48 17.61 -11.47
C ASP A 184 -3.67 16.91 -10.37
N ALA A 185 -2.86 17.64 -9.62
CA ALA A 185 -2.11 17.08 -8.50
C ALA A 185 -3.06 16.62 -7.37
N VAL A 186 -4.08 17.40 -7.06
CA VAL A 186 -5.13 17.01 -6.11
C VAL A 186 -5.86 15.75 -6.60
N ARG A 187 -6.24 15.68 -7.89
CA ARG A 187 -6.84 14.49 -8.48
C ARG A 187 -5.92 13.26 -8.37
N ARG A 188 -4.63 13.42 -8.65
CA ARG A 188 -3.65 12.33 -8.48
C ARG A 188 -3.59 11.87 -7.03
N GLY A 189 -3.53 12.79 -6.07
CA GLY A 189 -3.58 12.48 -4.64
C GLY A 189 -4.84 11.72 -4.23
N GLN A 190 -5.99 12.05 -4.80
CA GLN A 190 -7.25 11.33 -4.59
C GLN A 190 -7.21 9.89 -5.12
N VAL A 191 -6.72 9.69 -6.36
CA VAL A 191 -6.59 8.36 -6.97
C VAL A 191 -5.64 7.48 -6.16
N ILE A 192 -4.47 8.00 -5.78
CA ILE A 192 -3.49 7.28 -4.96
C ILE A 192 -4.10 6.89 -3.61
N ALA A 193 -4.78 7.81 -2.94
CA ALA A 193 -5.40 7.52 -1.64
C ALA A 193 -6.54 6.50 -1.75
N LYS A 194 -7.36 6.56 -2.80
CA LYS A 194 -8.40 5.57 -3.12
C LYS A 194 -7.79 4.18 -3.28
N ALA A 195 -6.72 4.06 -4.04
CA ALA A 195 -6.02 2.80 -4.28
C ALA A 195 -5.43 2.21 -2.98
N VAL A 196 -4.72 3.02 -2.19
CA VAL A 196 -4.18 2.60 -0.88
C VAL A 196 -5.30 2.16 0.07
N ASN A 197 -6.41 2.89 0.11
CA ASN A 197 -7.54 2.58 0.98
C ASN A 197 -8.27 1.30 0.53
N LEU A 198 -8.34 1.02 -0.77
CA LEU A 198 -8.84 -0.27 -1.29
C LEU A 198 -8.03 -1.45 -0.73
N VAL A 199 -6.70 -1.36 -0.75
CA VAL A 199 -5.86 -2.41 -0.15
C VAL A 199 -6.12 -2.55 1.35
N ARG A 200 -6.22 -1.43 2.07
CA ARG A 200 -6.54 -1.47 3.50
C ARG A 200 -7.87 -2.16 3.79
N ASP A 201 -8.88 -1.91 2.97
CA ASP A 201 -10.21 -2.54 3.12
C ASP A 201 -10.16 -4.03 2.87
N LEU A 202 -9.47 -4.46 1.80
CA LEU A 202 -9.30 -5.88 1.48
C LEU A 202 -8.54 -6.60 2.60
N VAL A 203 -7.39 -6.07 3.02
CA VAL A 203 -6.52 -6.65 4.07
C VAL A 203 -7.22 -6.70 5.44
N ASN A 204 -8.05 -5.69 5.77
CA ASN A 204 -8.77 -5.66 7.03
C ASN A 204 -10.03 -6.55 7.03
N THR A 205 -10.52 -6.92 5.85
CA THR A 205 -11.68 -7.82 5.72
C THR A 205 -11.36 -9.20 6.30
N SER A 206 -12.35 -9.80 6.97
CA SER A 206 -12.24 -11.14 7.55
C SER A 206 -12.00 -12.19 6.44
N PRO A 207 -11.14 -13.20 6.66
CA PRO A 207 -10.98 -14.31 5.72
C PRO A 207 -12.28 -15.06 5.43
N LEU A 208 -13.24 -15.02 6.36
CA LEU A 208 -14.59 -15.57 6.14
C LEU A 208 -15.29 -14.89 4.95
N ASP A 209 -15.12 -13.58 4.83
CA ASP A 209 -15.78 -12.75 3.82
C ASP A 209 -14.91 -12.49 2.58
N LEU A 210 -13.63 -12.82 2.64
CA LEU A 210 -12.67 -12.62 1.54
C LEU A 210 -11.90 -13.89 1.18
N PRO A 211 -12.58 -15.02 0.87
CA PRO A 211 -11.91 -16.17 0.25
C PRO A 211 -11.43 -15.83 -1.17
N PRO A 212 -10.66 -16.73 -1.85
CA PRO A 212 -10.12 -16.47 -3.19
C PRO A 212 -11.17 -16.02 -4.22
N ALA A 213 -12.34 -16.65 -4.22
CA ALA A 213 -13.44 -16.26 -5.13
C ALA A 213 -13.98 -14.85 -4.84
N ALA A 214 -14.04 -14.42 -3.58
CA ALA A 214 -14.50 -13.07 -3.23
C ALA A 214 -13.43 -12.01 -3.58
N LEU A 215 -12.14 -12.34 -3.46
CA LEU A 215 -11.05 -11.48 -3.92
C LEU A 215 -11.12 -11.31 -5.45
N ALA A 216 -11.35 -12.40 -6.20
CA ALA A 216 -11.54 -12.35 -7.65
C ALA A 216 -12.76 -11.49 -8.04
N ALA A 217 -13.91 -11.68 -7.39
CA ALA A 217 -15.11 -10.86 -7.64
C ALA A 217 -14.90 -9.37 -7.28
N ALA A 218 -14.10 -9.08 -6.25
CA ALA A 218 -13.72 -7.70 -5.94
C ALA A 218 -12.84 -7.11 -7.06
N ALA A 219 -11.92 -7.90 -7.61
CA ALA A 219 -11.07 -7.48 -8.73
C ALA A 219 -11.88 -7.19 -10.00
N GLU A 220 -12.81 -8.08 -10.37
CA GLU A 220 -13.72 -7.86 -11.52
C GLU A 220 -14.52 -6.57 -11.38
N ARG A 221 -15.11 -6.34 -10.20
CA ARG A 221 -15.89 -5.12 -9.92
C ARG A 221 -15.04 -3.86 -10.04
N VAL A 222 -13.87 -3.82 -9.40
CA VAL A 222 -13.00 -2.63 -9.40
C VAL A 222 -12.41 -2.39 -10.79
N ALA A 223 -12.07 -3.46 -11.54
CA ALA A 223 -11.62 -3.36 -12.93
C ALA A 223 -12.70 -2.75 -13.83
N ALA A 224 -13.95 -3.18 -13.68
CA ALA A 224 -15.08 -2.64 -14.44
C ALA A 224 -15.33 -1.14 -14.15
N GLU A 225 -15.12 -0.67 -12.91
CA GLU A 225 -15.25 0.74 -12.54
C GLU A 225 -14.30 1.68 -13.32
N VAL A 226 -13.12 1.17 -13.72
CA VAL A 226 -12.11 1.94 -14.46
C VAL A 226 -11.94 1.50 -15.91
N GLY A 227 -12.79 0.57 -16.38
CA GLY A 227 -12.85 0.15 -17.79
C GLY A 227 -11.69 -0.73 -18.23
N ILE A 228 -11.03 -1.47 -17.34
CA ILE A 228 -10.00 -2.46 -17.68
C ILE A 228 -10.58 -3.88 -17.69
N SER A 229 -9.92 -4.80 -18.41
CA SER A 229 -10.36 -6.19 -18.47
C SER A 229 -9.89 -6.97 -17.25
N ALA A 230 -10.72 -7.90 -16.79
CA ALA A 230 -10.38 -8.89 -15.78
C ALA A 230 -10.77 -10.28 -16.28
N GLU A 231 -9.82 -11.21 -16.29
CA GLU A 231 -10.01 -12.62 -16.60
C GLU A 231 -9.78 -13.43 -15.33
N VAL A 232 -10.69 -14.34 -15.01
CA VAL A 232 -10.60 -15.18 -13.81
C VAL A 232 -10.51 -16.64 -14.21
N LEU A 233 -9.42 -17.31 -13.83
CA LEU A 233 -9.28 -18.75 -13.91
C LEU A 233 -9.76 -19.37 -12.60
N ASP A 234 -10.74 -20.26 -12.68
CA ASP A 234 -11.24 -21.04 -11.55
C ASP A 234 -10.36 -22.29 -11.31
N GLU A 235 -10.72 -23.08 -10.31
CA GLU A 235 -9.98 -24.29 -9.92
C GLU A 235 -9.90 -25.35 -11.03
N VAL A 236 -10.88 -25.39 -11.93
CA VAL A 236 -10.89 -26.33 -13.07
C VAL A 236 -9.91 -25.83 -14.12
N ALA A 237 -10.02 -24.58 -14.52
CA ALA A 237 -9.12 -23.96 -15.48
C ALA A 237 -7.66 -23.96 -15.00
N LEU A 238 -7.43 -23.73 -13.69
CA LEU A 238 -6.09 -23.80 -13.10
C LEU A 238 -5.49 -25.22 -13.17
N LYS A 239 -6.29 -26.22 -12.86
CA LYS A 239 -5.85 -27.62 -12.92
C LYS A 239 -5.56 -28.04 -14.37
N ASP A 240 -6.46 -27.75 -15.29
CA ASP A 240 -6.35 -28.11 -16.71
C ASP A 240 -5.19 -27.35 -17.37
N GLY A 241 -4.93 -26.11 -16.93
CA GLY A 241 -3.83 -25.28 -17.39
C GLY A 241 -2.45 -25.61 -16.78
N GLY A 242 -2.39 -26.51 -15.78
CA GLY A 242 -1.10 -26.92 -15.19
C GLY A 242 -0.52 -25.95 -14.16
N TYR A 243 -1.35 -25.17 -13.46
CA TYR A 243 -0.95 -24.24 -12.40
C TYR A 243 -0.75 -25.00 -11.06
N GLY A 244 0.33 -25.75 -10.97
CA GLY A 244 0.57 -26.65 -9.82
C GLY A 244 0.88 -25.94 -8.51
N GLY A 245 1.40 -24.72 -8.53
CA GLY A 245 1.59 -23.89 -7.34
C GLY A 245 0.25 -23.48 -6.71
N LEU A 246 -0.65 -22.88 -7.50
CA LEU A 246 -1.98 -22.45 -7.05
C LEU A 246 -2.84 -23.64 -6.62
N THR A 247 -2.89 -24.69 -7.43
CA THR A 247 -3.68 -25.89 -7.14
C THR A 247 -3.15 -26.64 -5.92
N GLY A 248 -1.82 -26.83 -5.82
CA GLY A 248 -1.18 -27.51 -4.69
C GLY A 248 -1.42 -26.79 -3.36
N VAL A 249 -1.26 -25.46 -3.32
CA VAL A 249 -1.51 -24.68 -2.10
C VAL A 249 -3.00 -24.67 -1.74
N GLY A 250 -3.88 -24.46 -2.72
CA GLY A 250 -5.31 -24.28 -2.47
C GLY A 250 -6.09 -25.57 -2.21
N GLN A 251 -5.55 -26.77 -2.55
CA GLN A 251 -6.31 -28.03 -2.49
C GLN A 251 -6.70 -28.48 -1.07
N GLY A 252 -6.02 -27.95 -0.04
CA GLY A 252 -6.34 -28.25 1.36
C GLY A 252 -7.58 -27.51 1.88
N SER A 253 -7.99 -26.46 1.21
CA SER A 253 -9.15 -25.64 1.58
C SER A 253 -10.42 -26.10 0.86
N SER A 254 -11.57 -25.90 1.51
CA SER A 254 -12.90 -25.99 0.88
C SER A 254 -13.23 -24.77 0.00
N ARG A 255 -12.34 -23.77 -0.06
CA ARG A 255 -12.45 -22.53 -0.82
C ARG A 255 -11.39 -22.52 -1.91
N PRO A 256 -11.74 -22.96 -3.14
CA PRO A 256 -10.75 -23.24 -4.18
C PRO A 256 -10.00 -21.98 -4.65
N PRO A 257 -8.78 -22.16 -5.20
CA PRO A 257 -7.94 -21.07 -5.66
C PRO A 257 -8.50 -20.37 -6.88
N ARG A 258 -7.98 -19.17 -7.17
CA ARG A 258 -8.26 -18.36 -8.36
C ARG A 258 -6.99 -17.70 -8.85
N LEU A 259 -6.85 -17.56 -10.16
CA LEU A 259 -5.89 -16.64 -10.77
C LEU A 259 -6.69 -15.55 -11.47
N VAL A 260 -6.43 -14.29 -11.13
CA VAL A 260 -7.03 -13.15 -11.83
C VAL A 260 -5.96 -12.48 -12.67
N ARG A 261 -6.23 -12.27 -13.94
CA ARG A 261 -5.42 -11.47 -14.85
C ARG A 261 -6.14 -10.17 -15.17
N LEU A 262 -5.56 -9.04 -14.78
CA LEU A 262 -6.01 -7.68 -15.10
C LEU A 262 -5.22 -7.17 -16.29
N SER A 263 -5.84 -6.44 -17.21
CA SER A 263 -5.13 -5.85 -18.35
C SER A 263 -5.57 -4.42 -18.59
N TYR A 264 -4.62 -3.51 -18.47
CA TYR A 264 -4.72 -2.12 -18.89
C TYR A 264 -3.82 -1.88 -20.08
N THR A 265 -4.37 -1.31 -21.15
CA THR A 265 -3.65 -0.93 -22.36
C THR A 265 -3.85 0.55 -22.64
N HIS A 266 -2.77 1.26 -22.96
CA HIS A 266 -2.81 2.66 -23.34
C HIS A 266 -2.41 2.83 -24.81
N PRO A 267 -3.11 3.66 -25.62
CA PRO A 267 -2.81 3.80 -27.05
C PRO A 267 -1.38 4.24 -27.39
N GLU A 268 -0.76 5.01 -26.50
CA GLU A 268 0.60 5.52 -26.66
C GLU A 268 1.65 4.65 -25.98
N ALA A 269 1.24 3.54 -25.33
CA ALA A 269 2.18 2.67 -24.64
C ALA A 269 3.06 1.91 -25.62
N THR A 270 4.35 1.94 -25.38
CA THR A 270 5.36 1.15 -26.12
C THR A 270 5.90 -0.02 -25.32
N ARG A 271 5.51 -0.12 -24.04
CA ARG A 271 6.03 -1.09 -23.07
C ARG A 271 4.92 -1.73 -22.28
N THR A 272 5.14 -2.98 -21.88
CA THR A 272 4.27 -3.73 -20.98
C THR A 272 5.03 -4.05 -19.69
N VAL A 273 4.44 -3.75 -18.54
CA VAL A 273 4.93 -4.14 -17.22
C VAL A 273 3.97 -5.17 -16.62
N ALA A 274 4.52 -6.25 -16.07
CA ALA A 274 3.73 -7.24 -15.34
C ALA A 274 3.89 -7.06 -13.83
N PHE A 275 2.78 -6.99 -13.11
CA PHE A 275 2.72 -7.02 -11.66
C PHE A 275 2.13 -8.34 -11.20
N VAL A 276 2.83 -9.06 -10.31
CA VAL A 276 2.38 -10.37 -9.81
C VAL A 276 2.24 -10.30 -8.29
N GLY A 277 1.05 -10.56 -7.76
CA GLY A 277 0.76 -10.39 -6.33
C GLY A 277 0.42 -11.70 -5.62
N LYS A 278 1.10 -11.97 -4.49
CA LYS A 278 0.70 -13.02 -3.56
C LYS A 278 -0.68 -12.72 -3.01
N GLY A 279 -1.60 -13.68 -3.17
CA GLY A 279 -3.01 -13.56 -2.79
C GLY A 279 -3.47 -14.63 -1.80
N ILE A 280 -2.66 -14.99 -0.82
CA ILE A 280 -3.05 -15.99 0.18
C ILE A 280 -4.07 -15.36 1.15
N THR A 281 -5.35 -15.67 0.93
CA THR A 281 -6.46 -15.04 1.65
C THR A 281 -6.51 -15.39 3.13
N PHE A 282 -5.95 -16.53 3.50
CA PHE A 282 -5.59 -16.92 4.85
C PHE A 282 -4.47 -17.97 4.82
N ASP A 283 -3.48 -17.80 5.68
CA ASP A 283 -2.36 -18.72 5.78
C ASP A 283 -2.27 -19.38 7.18
N SER A 284 -2.61 -20.66 7.23
CA SER A 284 -2.42 -21.48 8.42
C SER A 284 -1.05 -22.15 8.47
N GLY A 285 -0.28 -22.08 7.36
CA GLY A 285 0.92 -22.90 7.12
C GLY A 285 0.62 -24.27 6.48
N GLY A 286 -0.66 -24.60 6.29
CA GLY A 286 -1.03 -25.94 5.83
C GLY A 286 -0.65 -27.03 6.85
N LEU A 287 -0.08 -28.15 6.40
CA LEU A 287 0.40 -29.21 7.31
C LEU A 287 1.64 -28.80 8.10
N SER A 288 2.46 -27.86 7.61
CA SER A 288 3.52 -27.20 8.38
C SER A 288 2.93 -26.09 9.24
N LEU A 289 2.01 -26.45 10.14
CA LEU A 289 1.09 -25.57 10.84
C LEU A 289 1.79 -24.47 11.66
N LYS A 290 1.37 -23.21 11.44
CA LYS A 290 1.87 -22.07 12.22
C LYS A 290 1.44 -22.14 13.69
N PRO A 291 2.25 -21.59 14.62
CA PRO A 291 1.78 -21.36 15.99
C PRO A 291 0.53 -20.46 15.99
N PRO A 292 -0.46 -20.69 16.90
CA PRO A 292 -1.75 -19.96 16.90
C PRO A 292 -1.59 -18.44 16.87
N LYS A 293 -0.64 -17.89 17.63
CA LYS A 293 -0.38 -16.44 17.67
C LYS A 293 0.04 -15.87 16.32
N SER A 294 0.79 -16.63 15.54
CA SER A 294 1.24 -16.20 14.21
C SER A 294 0.10 -16.17 13.19
N MET A 295 -0.98 -16.93 13.41
CA MET A 295 -2.13 -16.95 12.51
C MET A 295 -3.06 -15.74 12.66
N GLU A 296 -3.07 -15.04 13.82
CA GLU A 296 -4.03 -13.98 14.12
C GLU A 296 -4.05 -12.85 13.08
N THR A 297 -2.94 -12.62 12.39
CA THR A 297 -2.80 -11.55 11.39
C THR A 297 -2.78 -12.06 9.96
N MET A 298 -2.84 -13.37 9.73
CA MET A 298 -2.65 -13.99 8.41
C MET A 298 -3.73 -13.68 7.37
N LYS A 299 -4.75 -12.91 7.72
CA LYS A 299 -5.62 -12.24 6.74
C LYS A 299 -4.88 -11.21 5.89
N CYS A 300 -3.69 -10.74 6.32
CA CYS A 300 -2.87 -9.79 5.57
C CYS A 300 -2.04 -10.46 4.46
N ASP A 301 -2.04 -11.77 4.37
CA ASP A 301 -1.15 -12.54 3.49
C ASP A 301 -1.54 -12.48 2.00
N MET A 302 -2.58 -11.73 1.70
CA MET A 302 -3.04 -11.37 0.36
C MET A 302 -2.74 -9.91 0.00
N SER A 303 -1.91 -9.21 0.79
CA SER A 303 -1.60 -7.79 0.57
C SER A 303 -0.91 -7.54 -0.77
N GLY A 304 -0.11 -8.49 -1.25
CA GLY A 304 0.53 -8.40 -2.57
C GLY A 304 -0.49 -8.33 -3.71
N ALA A 305 -1.44 -9.26 -3.75
CA ALA A 305 -2.50 -9.27 -4.76
C ALA A 305 -3.40 -8.02 -4.65
N ALA A 306 -3.72 -7.59 -3.43
CA ALA A 306 -4.48 -6.37 -3.22
C ALA A 306 -3.74 -5.13 -3.72
N ALA A 307 -2.41 -5.04 -3.53
CA ALA A 307 -1.58 -3.95 -4.03
C ALA A 307 -1.52 -3.95 -5.56
N VAL A 308 -1.37 -5.12 -6.18
CA VAL A 308 -1.39 -5.27 -7.65
C VAL A 308 -2.74 -4.82 -8.23
N LEU A 309 -3.86 -5.26 -7.65
CA LEU A 309 -5.20 -4.82 -8.06
C LEU A 309 -5.31 -3.29 -8.00
N ALA A 310 -5.00 -2.72 -6.84
CA ALA A 310 -5.16 -1.29 -6.60
C ALA A 310 -4.22 -0.44 -7.47
N ALA A 311 -2.98 -0.86 -7.67
CA ALA A 311 -2.03 -0.15 -8.51
C ALA A 311 -2.42 -0.21 -9.99
N THR A 312 -2.80 -1.39 -10.52
CA THR A 312 -3.23 -1.53 -11.92
C THR A 312 -4.44 -0.65 -12.21
N THR A 313 -5.42 -0.61 -11.32
CA THR A 313 -6.60 0.25 -11.50
C THR A 313 -6.26 1.73 -11.35
N ALA A 314 -5.35 2.11 -10.45
CA ALA A 314 -4.89 3.50 -10.32
C ALA A 314 -4.10 3.97 -11.55
N VAL A 315 -3.24 3.12 -12.12
CA VAL A 315 -2.52 3.41 -13.37
C VAL A 315 -3.49 3.71 -14.51
N ALA A 316 -4.58 2.92 -14.61
CA ALA A 316 -5.64 3.14 -15.59
C ALA A 316 -6.42 4.44 -15.33
N GLU A 317 -6.81 4.72 -14.08
CA GLU A 317 -7.54 5.94 -13.70
C GLU A 317 -6.69 7.20 -13.90
N LEU A 318 -5.36 7.07 -13.77
CA LEU A 318 -4.39 8.14 -14.06
C LEU A 318 -4.01 8.24 -15.54
N ALA A 319 -4.46 7.32 -16.38
CA ALA A 319 -4.15 7.23 -17.80
C ALA A 319 -2.63 7.28 -18.08
N LEU A 320 -1.83 6.53 -17.32
CA LEU A 320 -0.39 6.49 -17.56
C LEU A 320 -0.07 5.78 -18.89
N PRO A 321 0.86 6.30 -19.73
CA PRO A 321 1.14 5.76 -21.06
C PRO A 321 2.05 4.52 -21.02
N VAL A 322 1.58 3.47 -20.34
CA VAL A 322 2.23 2.17 -20.18
C VAL A 322 1.17 1.08 -20.17
N ASN A 323 1.44 -0.08 -20.76
CA ASN A 323 0.57 -1.25 -20.57
C ASN A 323 0.91 -1.93 -19.26
N VAL A 324 -0.10 -2.29 -18.49
CA VAL A 324 0.08 -3.02 -17.22
C VAL A 324 -0.78 -4.28 -17.23
N VAL A 325 -0.14 -5.41 -16.94
CA VAL A 325 -0.83 -6.67 -16.71
C VAL A 325 -0.63 -7.07 -15.25
N GLY A 326 -1.72 -7.18 -14.50
CA GLY A 326 -1.71 -7.55 -13.08
C GLY A 326 -2.16 -8.98 -12.87
N TYR A 327 -1.41 -9.77 -12.11
CA TYR A 327 -1.75 -11.14 -11.74
C TYR A 327 -2.01 -11.24 -10.24
N LEU A 328 -3.20 -11.72 -9.85
CA LEU A 328 -3.55 -11.99 -8.47
C LEU A 328 -3.56 -13.50 -8.25
N CYS A 329 -2.55 -14.03 -7.57
CA CYS A 329 -2.39 -15.45 -7.31
C CYS A 329 -3.11 -15.83 -6.01
N ALA A 330 -4.42 -16.05 -6.07
CA ALA A 330 -5.28 -16.21 -4.91
C ALA A 330 -5.47 -17.67 -4.51
N ALA A 331 -5.12 -18.00 -3.25
CA ALA A 331 -5.34 -19.31 -2.63
C ALA A 331 -5.62 -19.15 -1.13
N GLU A 332 -6.12 -20.20 -0.48
CA GLU A 332 -6.24 -20.29 0.97
C GLU A 332 -5.42 -21.50 1.44
N ASN A 333 -4.37 -21.29 2.24
CA ASN A 333 -3.49 -22.36 2.71
C ASN A 333 -4.00 -22.97 4.01
N MET A 334 -4.65 -24.13 3.90
CA MET A 334 -5.32 -24.80 5.03
C MET A 334 -4.88 -26.25 5.17
N PRO A 335 -4.84 -26.80 6.41
CA PRO A 335 -4.79 -28.24 6.61
C PRO A 335 -6.12 -28.85 6.20
N GLY A 336 -6.08 -30.01 5.55
CA GLY A 336 -7.26 -30.73 5.11
C GLY A 336 -6.92 -32.10 4.56
N GLY A 337 -7.92 -32.91 4.27
CA GLY A 337 -7.73 -34.26 3.76
C GLY A 337 -7.05 -34.32 2.38
N ALA A 338 -7.11 -33.24 1.62
CA ALA A 338 -6.47 -33.09 0.31
C ALA A 338 -5.25 -32.17 0.33
N ALA A 339 -4.83 -31.65 1.50
CA ALA A 339 -3.73 -30.69 1.59
C ALA A 339 -2.42 -31.29 1.05
N GLN A 340 -1.62 -30.43 0.42
CA GLN A 340 -0.25 -30.82 0.01
C GLN A 340 0.59 -31.17 1.23
N ARG A 341 1.50 -32.11 1.04
CA ARG A 341 2.33 -32.67 2.12
C ARG A 341 3.80 -32.31 1.90
N PRO A 342 4.58 -32.19 2.95
CA PRO A 342 6.04 -32.25 2.79
C PRO A 342 6.44 -33.50 2.00
N SER A 343 7.34 -33.34 1.04
CA SER A 343 7.80 -34.30 0.03
C SER A 343 6.88 -34.55 -1.16
N ASP A 344 5.76 -33.84 -1.28
CA ASP A 344 5.02 -33.80 -2.54
C ASP A 344 5.87 -33.05 -3.59
N VAL A 345 5.81 -33.50 -4.83
CA VAL A 345 6.40 -32.80 -5.98
C VAL A 345 5.29 -32.22 -6.83
N ILE A 346 5.34 -30.91 -7.04
CA ILE A 346 4.40 -30.20 -7.89
C ILE A 346 5.07 -29.70 -9.16
N THR A 347 4.30 -29.51 -10.22
CA THR A 347 4.77 -28.93 -11.47
C THR A 347 4.21 -27.52 -11.58
N ILE A 348 5.07 -26.50 -11.54
CA ILE A 348 4.72 -25.09 -11.72
C ILE A 348 4.35 -24.85 -13.18
N TYR A 349 3.51 -23.86 -13.45
CA TYR A 349 3.18 -23.42 -14.80
C TYR A 349 4.47 -23.25 -15.63
N GLY A 350 4.48 -23.81 -16.84
CA GLY A 350 5.70 -23.82 -17.68
C GLY A 350 6.59 -25.05 -17.49
N GLY A 351 6.28 -25.97 -16.54
CA GLY A 351 6.83 -27.31 -16.50
C GLY A 351 7.95 -27.58 -15.47
N LYS A 352 8.50 -26.54 -14.80
CA LYS A 352 9.52 -26.73 -13.76
C LYS A 352 8.91 -27.41 -12.52
N THR A 353 9.61 -28.42 -11.98
CA THR A 353 9.14 -29.21 -10.84
C THR A 353 9.73 -28.70 -9.52
N VAL A 354 8.92 -28.72 -8.47
CA VAL A 354 9.32 -28.28 -7.13
C VAL A 354 8.94 -29.33 -6.09
N GLU A 355 9.93 -29.77 -5.31
CA GLU A 355 9.72 -30.56 -4.11
C GLU A 355 9.30 -29.63 -2.97
N VAL A 356 8.10 -29.83 -2.44
CA VAL A 356 7.55 -29.06 -1.32
C VAL A 356 8.03 -29.67 -0.01
N LEU A 357 9.01 -29.07 0.65
CA LEU A 357 9.49 -29.53 1.97
C LEU A 357 8.84 -28.77 3.14
N ASN A 358 8.29 -27.60 2.87
CA ASN A 358 7.57 -26.80 3.87
C ASN A 358 6.32 -26.17 3.26
N THR A 359 5.15 -26.59 3.73
CA THR A 359 3.87 -26.07 3.22
C THR A 359 3.55 -24.65 3.73
N ASP A 360 4.33 -24.10 4.67
CA ASP A 360 4.29 -22.70 5.13
C ASP A 360 5.19 -21.76 4.28
N ALA A 361 5.77 -22.29 3.21
CA ALA A 361 6.45 -21.54 2.16
C ALA A 361 5.66 -21.62 0.85
N GLU A 362 4.38 -21.37 0.94
CA GLU A 362 3.35 -21.49 -0.10
C GLU A 362 3.31 -20.28 -1.04
N GLY A 363 3.59 -19.07 -0.51
CA GLY A 363 3.49 -17.82 -1.26
C GLY A 363 4.39 -17.82 -2.49
N ARG A 364 5.59 -18.37 -2.39
CA ARG A 364 6.51 -18.47 -3.52
C ARG A 364 6.02 -19.46 -4.58
N LEU A 365 5.24 -20.48 -4.20
CA LEU A 365 4.68 -21.46 -5.14
C LEU A 365 3.60 -20.84 -6.01
N VAL A 366 2.67 -20.10 -5.42
CA VAL A 366 1.61 -19.41 -6.17
C VAL A 366 2.19 -18.26 -7.01
N LEU A 367 3.22 -17.56 -6.52
CA LEU A 367 3.92 -16.52 -7.30
C LEU A 367 4.67 -17.11 -8.49
N ALA A 368 5.28 -18.29 -8.35
CA ALA A 368 5.97 -18.96 -9.44
C ALA A 368 5.04 -19.22 -10.63
N ASP A 369 3.81 -19.70 -10.39
CA ASP A 369 2.79 -19.82 -11.43
C ASP A 369 2.47 -18.48 -12.10
N GLY A 370 2.27 -17.43 -11.29
CA GLY A 370 1.95 -16.09 -11.78
C GLY A 370 3.08 -15.46 -12.59
N ILE A 371 4.32 -15.59 -12.13
CA ILE A 371 5.52 -15.10 -12.83
C ILE A 371 5.68 -15.84 -14.17
N ALA A 372 5.64 -17.16 -14.17
CA ALA A 372 5.75 -17.97 -15.39
C ALA A 372 4.62 -17.64 -16.39
N ARG A 373 3.39 -17.45 -15.92
CA ARG A 373 2.24 -17.06 -16.77
C ARG A 373 2.40 -15.64 -17.35
N SER A 374 2.99 -14.73 -16.59
CA SER A 374 3.17 -13.33 -17.02
C SER A 374 4.09 -13.17 -18.23
N LEU A 375 4.97 -14.15 -18.48
CA LEU A 375 5.88 -14.15 -19.63
C LEU A 375 5.15 -14.17 -20.97
N GLU A 376 3.92 -14.71 -21.02
CA GLU A 376 3.12 -14.74 -22.24
C GLU A 376 2.65 -13.34 -22.68
N ASP A 377 2.63 -12.37 -21.78
CA ASP A 377 2.34 -10.96 -22.08
C ASP A 377 3.58 -10.17 -22.54
N SER A 378 4.73 -10.84 -22.70
CA SER A 378 6.00 -10.24 -23.14
C SER A 378 6.39 -8.96 -22.40
N PRO A 379 6.40 -8.96 -21.05
CA PRO A 379 6.73 -7.78 -20.27
C PRO A 379 8.22 -7.43 -20.38
N VAL A 380 8.53 -6.13 -20.37
CA VAL A 380 9.92 -5.63 -20.27
C VAL A 380 10.41 -5.65 -18.82
N LEU A 381 9.47 -5.60 -17.86
CA LEU A 381 9.72 -5.63 -16.43
C LEU A 381 8.63 -6.45 -15.73
N ILE A 382 9.04 -7.37 -14.87
CA ILE A 382 8.14 -8.07 -13.95
C ILE A 382 8.43 -7.59 -12.53
N VAL A 383 7.40 -7.22 -11.79
CA VAL A 383 7.51 -6.90 -10.35
C VAL A 383 6.54 -7.77 -9.59
N ASP A 384 7.05 -8.65 -8.75
CA ASP A 384 6.18 -9.39 -7.84
C ASP A 384 6.21 -8.82 -6.42
N VAL A 385 5.05 -8.94 -5.74
CA VAL A 385 4.83 -8.34 -4.43
C VAL A 385 4.22 -9.37 -3.48
N ALA A 386 4.87 -9.56 -2.35
CA ALA A 386 4.40 -10.53 -1.39
C ALA A 386 4.75 -10.20 0.07
N THR A 387 3.89 -10.62 0.97
CA THR A 387 4.19 -10.87 2.38
C THR A 387 4.90 -12.22 2.47
N LEU A 388 6.17 -12.27 1.98
CA LEU A 388 6.77 -13.54 1.67
C LEU A 388 7.46 -14.18 2.86
N THR A 389 8.25 -13.40 3.61
CA THR A 389 9.12 -14.00 4.62
C THR A 389 9.09 -13.28 5.97
N GLY A 390 9.00 -14.04 7.04
CA GLY A 390 9.27 -13.53 8.38
C GLY A 390 10.71 -13.01 8.54
N ALA A 391 11.64 -13.52 7.74
CA ALA A 391 13.05 -13.10 7.72
C ALA A 391 13.20 -11.63 7.29
N ALA A 392 12.42 -11.15 6.35
CA ALA A 392 12.40 -9.72 5.97
C ALA A 392 12.03 -8.83 7.16
N THR A 393 11.03 -9.21 7.93
CA THR A 393 10.63 -8.46 9.14
C THR A 393 11.72 -8.46 10.21
N VAL A 394 12.45 -9.57 10.37
CA VAL A 394 13.56 -9.66 11.33
C VAL A 394 14.74 -8.80 10.88
N ALA A 395 15.07 -8.82 9.59
CA ALA A 395 16.22 -8.11 9.04
C ALA A 395 15.98 -6.58 8.94
N LEU A 396 14.82 -6.17 8.42
CA LEU A 396 14.54 -4.77 8.03
C LEU A 396 13.51 -4.08 8.95
N GLY A 397 12.91 -4.82 9.86
CA GLY A 397 11.86 -4.31 10.73
C GLY A 397 10.50 -4.25 10.02
N ARG A 398 9.52 -3.55 10.66
CA ARG A 398 8.12 -3.57 10.24
C ARG A 398 7.72 -2.41 9.33
N ARG A 399 8.66 -1.63 8.83
CA ARG A 399 8.35 -0.44 8.01
C ARG A 399 9.11 -0.39 6.69
N THR A 400 10.08 -1.27 6.50
CA THR A 400 10.95 -1.28 5.32
C THR A 400 10.71 -2.58 4.54
N ALA A 401 10.46 -2.46 3.24
CA ALA A 401 10.38 -3.60 2.33
C ALA A 401 11.78 -4.06 1.90
N GLY A 402 11.95 -5.37 1.70
CA GLY A 402 13.12 -5.91 1.03
C GLY A 402 12.90 -5.92 -0.48
N VAL A 403 13.89 -5.48 -1.25
CA VAL A 403 13.84 -5.49 -2.72
C VAL A 403 14.97 -6.36 -3.23
N MET A 404 14.64 -7.36 -4.03
CA MET A 404 15.60 -8.23 -4.73
C MET A 404 15.33 -8.13 -6.23
N GLY A 405 16.33 -8.35 -7.07
CA GLY A 405 16.17 -8.17 -8.51
C GLY A 405 16.95 -9.15 -9.35
N SER A 406 16.70 -9.14 -10.68
CA SER A 406 17.47 -9.89 -11.67
C SER A 406 18.95 -9.48 -11.67
N SER A 407 19.24 -8.24 -11.26
CA SER A 407 20.59 -7.73 -10.96
C SER A 407 20.55 -6.77 -9.77
N ASP A 408 21.73 -6.43 -9.23
CA ASP A 408 21.86 -5.47 -8.13
C ASP A 408 21.39 -4.07 -8.55
N GLU A 409 21.59 -3.68 -9.82
CA GLU A 409 21.15 -2.41 -10.37
C GLU A 409 19.63 -2.33 -10.37
N VAL A 410 18.94 -3.37 -10.87
CA VAL A 410 17.47 -3.43 -10.87
C VAL A 410 16.92 -3.32 -9.44
N ALA A 411 17.49 -4.07 -8.50
CA ALA A 411 17.08 -4.01 -7.10
C ALA A 411 17.28 -2.60 -6.50
N ALA A 412 18.42 -1.97 -6.78
CA ALA A 412 18.76 -0.65 -6.28
C ALA A 412 17.84 0.45 -6.84
N GLU A 413 17.56 0.43 -8.15
CA GLU A 413 16.69 1.41 -8.82
C GLU A 413 15.24 1.26 -8.37
N ILE A 414 14.70 0.05 -8.32
CA ILE A 414 13.34 -0.17 -7.80
C ILE A 414 13.24 0.28 -6.33
N ALA A 415 14.23 -0.02 -5.49
CA ALA A 415 14.25 0.46 -4.12
C ALA A 415 14.33 1.99 -4.03
N ALA A 416 15.00 2.67 -4.95
CA ALA A 416 15.04 4.12 -5.03
C ALA A 416 13.67 4.70 -5.39
N VAL A 417 13.01 4.18 -6.43
CA VAL A 417 11.64 4.57 -6.83
C VAL A 417 10.66 4.40 -5.68
N MET A 418 10.73 3.29 -4.94
CA MET A 418 9.90 3.06 -3.75
C MET A 418 10.10 4.14 -2.68
N ARG A 419 11.37 4.49 -2.37
CA ARG A 419 11.68 5.52 -1.38
C ARG A 419 11.19 6.91 -1.81
N GLU A 420 11.32 7.24 -3.09
CA GLU A 420 10.82 8.51 -3.65
C GLU A 420 9.28 8.58 -3.59
N ALA A 421 8.61 7.45 -3.80
CA ALA A 421 7.17 7.34 -3.58
C ALA A 421 6.77 7.42 -2.09
N GLY A 422 7.74 7.47 -1.16
CA GLY A 422 7.54 7.53 0.29
C GLY A 422 7.28 6.17 0.94
N GLU A 423 7.64 5.07 0.27
CA GLU A 423 7.59 3.72 0.83
C GLU A 423 9.02 3.23 1.12
N PRO A 424 9.43 3.11 2.40
CA PRO A 424 10.78 2.68 2.76
C PRO A 424 11.12 1.31 2.19
N ALA A 425 12.26 1.22 1.51
CA ALA A 425 12.73 0.02 0.86
C ALA A 425 14.25 -0.10 0.89
N TRP A 426 14.77 -1.31 0.89
CA TRP A 426 16.19 -1.62 0.88
C TRP A 426 16.50 -2.75 -0.11
N ALA A 427 17.49 -2.52 -0.99
CA ALA A 427 17.96 -3.54 -1.92
C ALA A 427 18.76 -4.61 -1.18
N MET A 428 18.49 -5.88 -1.49
CA MET A 428 19.14 -7.04 -0.87
C MET A 428 19.92 -7.82 -1.93
N PRO A 429 21.12 -8.33 -1.58
CA PRO A 429 21.95 -9.10 -2.51
C PRO A 429 21.43 -10.53 -2.72
N PHE A 430 21.94 -11.20 -3.76
CA PHE A 430 21.80 -12.64 -3.97
C PHE A 430 23.17 -13.34 -3.87
N PRO A 431 23.59 -13.75 -2.65
CA PRO A 431 24.80 -14.54 -2.48
C PRO A 431 24.68 -15.90 -3.18
N GLU A 432 25.68 -16.28 -3.99
CA GLU A 432 25.64 -17.51 -4.81
C GLU A 432 25.48 -18.79 -3.98
N GLU A 433 26.08 -18.82 -2.79
CA GLU A 433 26.01 -19.99 -1.91
C GLU A 433 24.60 -20.34 -1.46
N LEU A 434 23.70 -19.34 -1.37
CA LEU A 434 22.33 -19.57 -0.93
C LEU A 434 21.50 -20.33 -1.98
N ARG A 435 21.82 -20.20 -3.28
CA ARG A 435 21.10 -20.90 -4.35
C ARG A 435 21.19 -22.42 -4.21
N LYS A 436 22.36 -22.94 -3.79
CA LYS A 436 22.58 -24.38 -3.60
C LYS A 436 21.62 -24.99 -2.58
N GLY A 437 21.15 -24.21 -1.61
CA GLY A 437 20.17 -24.66 -0.63
C GLY A 437 18.80 -25.00 -1.24
N LEU A 438 18.54 -24.64 -2.49
CA LEU A 438 17.32 -24.97 -3.23
C LEU A 438 17.45 -26.19 -4.14
N ASP A 439 18.58 -26.88 -4.16
CA ASP A 439 18.76 -28.10 -4.96
C ASP A 439 17.93 -29.26 -4.37
N SER A 440 17.24 -30.02 -5.23
CA SER A 440 16.52 -31.22 -4.86
C SER A 440 17.18 -32.46 -5.45
N THR A 441 17.00 -33.60 -4.82
CA THR A 441 17.44 -34.89 -5.36
C THR A 441 16.35 -35.60 -6.17
N VAL A 442 15.11 -35.07 -6.17
CA VAL A 442 13.94 -35.72 -6.79
C VAL A 442 13.16 -34.79 -7.74
N ALA A 443 13.41 -33.47 -7.70
CA ALA A 443 12.79 -32.47 -8.53
C ALA A 443 13.85 -31.49 -9.05
N ASP A 444 13.45 -30.49 -9.86
CA ASP A 444 14.37 -29.45 -10.32
C ASP A 444 14.86 -28.56 -9.16
N MET A 445 14.02 -28.39 -8.14
CA MET A 445 14.37 -27.61 -6.94
C MET A 445 13.45 -27.91 -5.76
N THR A 446 13.84 -27.42 -4.56
CA THR A 446 12.98 -27.42 -3.35
C THR A 446 12.38 -26.03 -3.13
N ASN A 447 11.27 -25.97 -2.35
CA ASN A 447 10.65 -24.67 -2.01
C ASN A 447 11.32 -23.97 -0.81
N VAL A 448 12.20 -24.61 -0.08
CA VAL A 448 12.95 -24.03 1.07
C VAL A 448 14.36 -24.58 1.13
N SER A 449 15.29 -23.80 1.69
CA SER A 449 16.61 -24.29 2.09
C SER A 449 16.50 -25.08 3.41
N PRO A 450 17.31 -26.11 3.63
CA PRO A 450 17.41 -26.80 4.92
C PRO A 450 17.88 -25.87 6.04
N ASP A 451 18.68 -24.86 5.71
CA ASP A 451 19.18 -23.85 6.64
C ASP A 451 18.23 -22.66 6.71
N ARG A 452 18.20 -21.99 7.88
CA ARG A 452 17.39 -20.78 8.07
C ARG A 452 18.09 -19.49 7.66
N GLU A 453 19.35 -19.58 7.29
CA GLU A 453 20.19 -18.44 6.91
C GLU A 453 19.70 -17.83 5.61
N GLY A 454 19.76 -16.51 5.54
CA GLY A 454 19.36 -15.80 4.33
C GLY A 454 17.91 -15.99 3.87
N GLY A 455 16.99 -16.37 4.75
CA GLY A 455 15.64 -16.83 4.39
C GLY A 455 14.86 -15.89 3.47
N MET A 456 15.04 -14.56 3.56
CA MET A 456 14.45 -13.58 2.63
C MET A 456 15.06 -13.74 1.23
N MET A 457 16.39 -13.81 1.14
CA MET A 457 17.11 -13.95 -0.13
C MET A 457 16.85 -15.32 -0.78
N VAL A 458 16.75 -16.39 0.02
CA VAL A 458 16.32 -17.72 -0.47
C VAL A 458 14.94 -17.67 -1.11
N GLY A 459 13.99 -16.91 -0.51
CA GLY A 459 12.68 -16.68 -1.11
C GLY A 459 12.77 -16.00 -2.48
N GLY A 460 13.57 -14.94 -2.58
CA GLY A 460 13.81 -14.23 -3.84
C GLY A 460 14.54 -15.10 -4.87
N LEU A 461 15.56 -15.85 -4.46
CA LEU A 461 16.30 -16.79 -5.33
C LEU A 461 15.38 -17.86 -5.91
N PHE A 462 14.45 -18.38 -5.11
CA PHE A 462 13.44 -19.30 -5.61
C PHE A 462 12.61 -18.68 -6.75
N LEU A 463 12.13 -17.44 -6.55
CA LEU A 463 11.30 -16.75 -7.55
C LEU A 463 12.09 -16.41 -8.83
N LYS A 464 13.36 -16.02 -8.69
CA LYS A 464 14.26 -15.73 -9.81
C LYS A 464 14.39 -16.91 -10.78
N GLU A 465 14.29 -18.14 -10.30
CA GLU A 465 14.35 -19.35 -11.15
C GLU A 465 13.23 -19.44 -12.19
N PHE A 466 12.16 -18.68 -12.05
CA PHE A 466 11.02 -18.62 -12.97
C PHE A 466 11.07 -17.42 -13.91
N VAL A 467 12.12 -16.61 -13.83
CA VAL A 467 12.35 -15.45 -14.69
C VAL A 467 13.48 -15.78 -15.67
N PRO A 468 13.22 -15.80 -16.99
CA PRO A 468 14.29 -16.02 -17.97
C PRO A 468 15.34 -14.90 -17.95
N ASP A 469 16.57 -15.25 -18.34
CA ASP A 469 17.63 -14.29 -18.54
C ASP A 469 17.21 -13.22 -19.56
N GLY A 470 17.61 -11.97 -19.30
CA GLY A 470 17.32 -10.83 -20.16
C GLY A 470 16.00 -10.10 -19.86
N ILE A 471 15.16 -10.63 -18.95
CA ILE A 471 13.99 -9.91 -18.46
C ILE A 471 14.33 -9.22 -17.14
N ALA A 472 14.05 -7.91 -17.06
CA ALA A 472 14.16 -7.20 -15.79
C ALA A 472 13.09 -7.70 -14.81
N TRP A 473 13.50 -8.01 -13.58
CA TRP A 473 12.60 -8.50 -12.56
C TRP A 473 12.97 -7.96 -11.18
N ALA A 474 11.95 -7.65 -10.38
CA ALA A 474 12.11 -7.33 -8.97
C ALA A 474 11.06 -8.01 -8.09
N HIS A 475 11.49 -8.52 -6.95
CA HIS A 475 10.64 -9.01 -5.87
C HIS A 475 10.57 -7.98 -4.74
N LEU A 476 9.35 -7.63 -4.32
CA LEU A 476 9.09 -6.74 -3.18
C LEU A 476 8.58 -7.59 -2.00
N ASP A 477 9.45 -7.87 -1.02
CA ASP A 477 9.03 -8.53 0.23
C ASP A 477 8.46 -7.48 1.21
N ILE A 478 7.14 -7.42 1.28
CA ILE A 478 6.39 -6.49 2.12
C ILE A 478 5.86 -7.12 3.41
N ALA A 479 6.40 -8.26 3.86
CA ALA A 479 5.97 -8.92 5.09
C ALA A 479 6.02 -8.01 6.32
N GLY A 480 7.00 -7.12 6.39
CA GLY A 480 7.11 -6.12 7.44
C GLY A 480 6.05 -5.01 7.32
N PRO A 481 6.03 -4.24 6.21
CA PRO A 481 5.20 -3.03 6.08
C PRO A 481 3.72 -3.27 5.78
N ALA A 482 3.29 -4.46 5.35
CA ALA A 482 1.91 -4.72 4.93
C ALA A 482 0.85 -4.55 6.03
N PHE A 483 1.22 -4.82 7.30
CA PHE A 483 0.27 -4.83 8.41
C PHE A 483 0.85 -4.19 9.68
N ASN A 484 0.18 -3.16 10.21
CA ASN A 484 0.59 -2.47 11.43
C ASN A 484 -0.15 -3.02 12.65
N GLU A 485 0.51 -3.82 13.47
CA GLU A 485 -0.03 -4.32 14.74
C GLU A 485 0.06 -3.31 15.88
N LYS A 486 0.91 -2.28 15.73
CA LYS A 486 1.21 -1.28 16.78
C LYS A 486 0.28 -0.06 16.67
N ALA A 487 0.59 0.96 17.47
CA ALA A 487 -0.11 2.24 17.40
C ALA A 487 -0.01 2.86 16.00
N PRO A 488 -1.06 3.58 15.55
CA PRO A 488 -1.01 4.34 14.31
C PRO A 488 0.09 5.41 14.33
N PHE A 489 0.64 5.73 13.16
CA PHE A 489 1.62 6.80 12.97
C PHE A 489 1.40 7.48 11.61
N GLY A 490 1.75 8.76 11.46
CA GLY A 490 1.48 9.51 10.23
C GLY A 490 0.05 9.29 9.73
N TYR A 491 -0.07 8.89 8.49
CA TYR A 491 -1.33 8.46 7.87
C TYR A 491 -1.58 6.94 7.99
N THR A 492 -0.69 6.17 8.61
CA THR A 492 -0.80 4.70 8.69
C THR A 492 -1.66 4.29 9.88
N PRO A 493 -2.80 3.59 9.66
CA PRO A 493 -3.65 3.09 10.73
C PRO A 493 -3.08 1.82 11.38
N LYS A 494 -3.76 1.30 12.39
CA LYS A 494 -3.63 -0.10 12.81
C LYS A 494 -4.32 -1.00 11.79
N GLY A 495 -3.72 -2.15 11.46
CA GLY A 495 -4.25 -3.08 10.45
C GLY A 495 -3.53 -2.94 9.11
N GLY A 496 -4.24 -3.19 8.02
CA GLY A 496 -3.71 -3.07 6.65
C GLY A 496 -3.20 -1.66 6.37
N THR A 497 -2.02 -1.56 5.79
CA THR A 497 -1.32 -0.29 5.56
C THR A 497 -1.49 0.26 4.15
N GLY A 498 -1.66 -0.63 3.17
CA GLY A 498 -1.63 -0.32 1.74
C GLY A 498 -0.22 -0.24 1.17
N ALA A 499 0.75 -0.91 1.78
CA ALA A 499 2.13 -0.99 1.29
C ALA A 499 2.19 -1.49 -0.16
N ALA A 500 3.20 -1.06 -0.89
CA ALA A 500 3.53 -1.29 -2.29
C ALA A 500 2.62 -0.58 -3.32
N VAL A 501 1.48 -0.02 -2.96
CA VAL A 501 0.58 0.63 -3.94
C VAL A 501 1.24 1.83 -4.61
N ARG A 502 1.80 2.75 -3.82
CA ARG A 502 2.46 3.96 -4.35
C ARG A 502 3.72 3.59 -5.12
N ALA A 503 4.44 2.60 -4.62
CA ALA A 503 5.61 2.04 -5.29
C ALA A 503 5.26 1.51 -6.69
N LEU A 504 4.26 0.65 -6.82
CA LEU A 504 3.85 0.08 -8.11
C LEU A 504 3.35 1.16 -9.09
N ILE A 505 2.60 2.16 -8.60
CA ILE A 505 2.17 3.30 -9.44
C ILE A 505 3.39 4.09 -9.93
N ALA A 506 4.37 4.35 -9.05
CA ALA A 506 5.59 5.06 -9.41
C ALA A 506 6.45 4.24 -10.38
N ILE A 507 6.59 2.93 -10.17
CA ILE A 507 7.31 2.02 -11.08
C ILE A 507 6.66 2.03 -12.47
N ALA A 508 5.33 2.00 -12.56
CA ALA A 508 4.62 2.10 -13.83
C ALA A 508 4.89 3.45 -14.53
N ALA A 509 4.93 4.56 -13.78
CA ALA A 509 5.24 5.88 -14.31
C ALA A 509 6.71 5.99 -14.81
N GLU A 510 7.66 5.42 -14.07
CA GLU A 510 9.07 5.36 -14.48
C GLU A 510 9.26 4.48 -15.72
N ALA A 511 8.56 3.35 -15.81
CA ALA A 511 8.56 2.49 -16.99
C ALA A 511 7.96 3.21 -18.22
N ALA A 512 6.85 3.95 -18.05
CA ALA A 512 6.28 4.80 -19.09
C ALA A 512 7.28 5.82 -19.63
N ALA A 513 8.09 6.39 -18.75
CA ALA A 513 9.11 7.38 -19.09
C ALA A 513 10.42 6.78 -19.61
N GLY A 514 10.55 5.44 -19.63
CA GLY A 514 11.77 4.77 -20.08
C GLY A 514 12.98 4.92 -19.16
N ARG A 515 12.75 5.10 -17.87
CA ARG A 515 13.79 5.34 -16.87
C ARG A 515 14.12 4.12 -15.99
N LEU A 516 13.51 2.97 -16.27
CA LEU A 516 13.83 1.72 -15.55
C LEU A 516 14.64 0.75 -16.41
N PRO A 517 15.43 -0.16 -15.77
CA PRO A 517 16.15 -1.21 -16.47
C PRO A 517 15.21 -2.11 -17.27
N GLY A 518 15.59 -2.49 -18.47
CA GLY A 518 14.76 -3.26 -19.39
C GLY A 518 13.62 -2.46 -20.03
N ALA A 519 13.45 -1.21 -19.63
CA ALA A 519 12.41 -0.32 -20.17
C ALA A 519 12.86 0.41 -21.45
#